data_249309c852efec8b4df0add6f8100d25
#
_entry.id   249309c852efec8b4df0add6f8100d25
#
_cell.length_a   1.000
_cell.length_b   1.000
_cell.length_c   1.000
_cell.angle_alpha   90.00
_cell.angle_beta   90.00
_cell.angle_gamma   90.00
#
_symmetry.space_group_name_H-M   'P 1'
#
loop_
_entity.id
_entity.type
_entity.pdbx_description
1 polymer ?
#
loop_
_entity_poly.entity_id
_entity_poly.type
_entity_poly.pdbx_seq_one_letter_code
_entity_poly.pdbx_strand_id
1 'polypeptide(L)'
;MITNLSISIYRFLHPDRGRFSRPGFRLCFCLSALLAAASGAAAKAASVSSGLYEIASVTSDELVLDATTCTETDTEYHSLQLYDRLEVNQQKFYLEELPGSSWRLSVLSSGEALTFSFEDGSSSDTSSDSASSANALVSATGSVSLSELIQDASASARASQSFTLTDAGDGSYYIQASDGSYLTLDASFAHRGSSVVLSEFTGRASQRWTLTPTWATETDNVDTDLSNPFEEGGIYEDFLLTIKTDAARDYLTAETVASWISVSEEEHTLIYDEEALAAWVQTVSDVRSTLDNGREFTTSLGATVTITDGTYGWSMDVASTASRLMEKILAGESGSMEAVWNTRGEVWNTQNDIGDSYVEVDLTNQRVWLYSEGELLIESDCVSGTYDDPDRHTPEGVYTIYYMKSPAVLHGADYTSDVDYWMAYYGNYGLHDANWRSEFGGDIYLTDGSHGCVNLPDETAELIYKTVSIGFLVVTYY
;
A
#
# COMPACT_ATOMS: atom_id res chain seq x y z
N MET A 1 17.15 27.99 39.72
CA MET A 1 15.68 27.98 39.89
C MET A 1 15.18 26.70 39.25
N ILE A 2 14.84 25.76 40.09
CA ILE A 2 14.42 24.39 39.73
C ILE A 2 12.90 24.44 39.62
N THR A 3 12.35 24.04 38.50
CA THR A 3 10.90 23.81 38.38
C THR A 3 10.66 22.36 37.95
N ASN A 4 9.95 21.68 38.85
CA ASN A 4 9.52 20.31 38.80
C ASN A 4 8.60 20.04 37.60
N LEU A 5 8.84 18.97 36.87
CA LEU A 5 7.88 18.36 35.96
C LEU A 5 7.39 17.05 36.58
N SER A 6 6.14 17.02 36.99
CA SER A 6 5.47 15.85 37.54
C SER A 6 4.97 14.97 36.38
N ILE A 7 5.40 13.72 36.32
CA ILE A 7 4.88 12.68 35.40
C ILE A 7 3.76 11.95 36.15
N SER A 8 2.55 12.05 35.63
CA SER A 8 1.37 11.31 36.11
C SER A 8 1.31 9.95 35.44
N ILE A 9 1.49 8.91 36.23
CA ILE A 9 1.30 7.51 35.79
C ILE A 9 -0.15 7.13 36.02
N TYR A 10 -0.90 6.89 34.97
CA TYR A 10 -2.24 6.28 35.04
C TYR A 10 -2.13 4.77 35.13
N ARG A 11 -2.53 4.26 36.30
CA ARG A 11 -2.65 2.82 36.60
C ARG A 11 -4.07 2.41 36.28
N PHE A 12 -4.30 1.56 35.27
CA PHE A 12 -5.55 0.82 35.14
C PHE A 12 -5.37 -0.60 35.68
N LEU A 13 -6.09 -0.88 36.74
CA LEU A 13 -6.25 -2.20 37.33
C LEU A 13 -7.49 -2.87 36.73
N HIS A 14 -7.34 -4.08 36.20
CA HIS A 14 -8.41 -5.05 36.14
C HIS A 14 -7.91 -6.41 36.65
N PRO A 15 -8.68 -7.10 37.50
CA PRO A 15 -8.28 -8.33 38.13
C PRO A 15 -8.83 -9.57 37.40
N ASP A 16 -8.13 -10.70 37.66
CA ASP A 16 -8.53 -12.08 37.55
C ASP A 16 -8.58 -12.75 36.17
N ARG A 17 -7.54 -13.61 35.94
CA ARG A 17 -7.66 -15.08 35.95
C ARG A 17 -6.29 -15.76 35.75
N GLY A 18 -5.98 -16.64 36.72
CA GLY A 18 -5.39 -17.97 36.55
C GLY A 18 -3.90 -18.10 36.27
N ARG A 19 -3.16 -18.32 37.35
CA ARG A 19 -1.95 -19.15 37.50
C ARG A 19 -1.24 -19.68 36.27
N PHE A 20 0.00 -19.21 36.06
CA PHE A 20 1.14 -20.12 35.89
C PHE A 20 2.41 -19.44 36.42
N SER A 21 3.07 -20.14 37.33
CA SER A 21 4.31 -19.76 37.97
C SER A 21 5.48 -20.07 37.05
N ARG A 22 6.31 -19.08 36.74
CA ARG A 22 7.70 -19.29 36.34
C ARG A 22 8.61 -18.31 37.08
N PRO A 23 9.77 -18.76 37.55
CA PRO A 23 10.65 -17.96 38.38
C PRO A 23 11.67 -17.21 37.56
N GLY A 24 11.94 -16.00 38.00
CA GLY A 24 13.28 -15.40 37.98
C GLY A 24 13.71 -14.67 36.71
N PHE A 25 13.07 -13.58 36.34
CA PHE A 25 13.73 -12.57 35.51
C PHE A 25 14.64 -11.70 36.40
N ARG A 26 15.94 -11.89 36.28
CA ARG A 26 16.91 -10.91 36.77
C ARG A 26 16.96 -9.77 35.76
N LEU A 27 16.41 -8.64 36.17
CA LEU A 27 16.57 -7.35 35.49
C LEU A 27 18.05 -6.95 35.59
N CYS A 28 18.79 -7.13 34.52
CA CYS A 28 20.11 -6.50 34.35
C CYS A 28 19.88 -5.21 33.55
N PHE A 29 19.76 -4.09 34.26
CA PHE A 29 19.71 -2.77 33.64
C PHE A 29 21.07 -2.44 33.05
N CYS A 30 21.20 -2.41 31.75
CA CYS A 30 22.28 -1.68 31.08
C CYS A 30 22.01 -0.17 31.20
N LEU A 31 22.58 0.45 32.21
CA LEU A 31 22.47 1.89 32.52
C LEU A 31 23.42 2.74 31.67
N SER A 32 23.80 2.29 30.49
CA SER A 32 24.76 3.00 29.62
C SER A 32 24.18 3.67 28.40
N ALA A 33 22.86 3.52 28.12
CA ALA A 33 22.23 4.11 26.94
C ALA A 33 21.46 5.42 27.18
N LEU A 34 21.40 5.94 28.42
CA LEU A 34 20.57 7.11 28.73
C LEU A 34 21.34 8.41 28.99
N LEU A 35 22.62 8.49 28.70
CA LEU A 35 23.43 9.72 28.89
C LEU A 35 23.90 10.40 27.60
N ALA A 36 23.51 9.94 26.43
CA ALA A 36 23.93 10.51 25.13
C ALA A 36 22.94 11.49 24.49
N ALA A 37 21.82 11.82 25.15
CA ALA A 37 20.77 12.66 24.56
C ALA A 37 20.88 14.17 24.88
N ALA A 38 21.99 14.67 25.37
CA ALA A 38 22.13 16.06 25.79
C ALA A 38 23.39 16.81 25.28
N SER A 39 24.11 16.28 24.32
CA SER A 39 25.16 17.05 23.65
C SER A 39 25.05 16.83 22.15
N GLY A 40 24.78 17.89 21.38
CA GLY A 40 24.72 17.89 19.94
C GLY A 40 26.10 17.68 19.27
N ALA A 41 26.79 16.61 19.66
CA ALA A 41 27.94 16.08 18.95
C ALA A 41 27.41 14.89 18.12
N ALA A 42 27.55 14.95 16.79
CA ALA A 42 27.31 13.81 15.92
C ALA A 42 28.00 12.60 16.55
N ALA A 43 27.22 11.58 16.94
CA ALA A 43 27.77 10.32 17.40
C ALA A 43 28.62 9.77 16.25
N LYS A 44 29.93 9.72 16.44
CA LYS A 44 30.84 9.04 15.53
C LYS A 44 30.37 7.59 15.50
N ALA A 45 29.99 7.08 14.33
CA ALA A 45 29.60 5.69 14.17
C ALA A 45 30.68 4.83 14.84
N ALA A 46 30.26 3.88 15.68
CA ALA A 46 31.22 2.95 16.29
C ALA A 46 31.85 2.17 15.14
N SER A 47 33.20 2.19 15.06
CA SER A 47 33.90 1.43 14.04
C SER A 47 33.62 -0.06 14.24
N VAL A 48 33.15 -0.73 13.18
CA VAL A 48 32.97 -2.19 13.18
C VAL A 48 34.34 -2.83 13.48
N SER A 49 34.36 -3.87 14.31
CA SER A 49 35.54 -4.66 14.65
C SER A 49 35.28 -6.14 14.41
N SER A 50 36.32 -6.95 14.27
CA SER A 50 36.12 -8.40 14.20
C SER A 50 35.39 -8.92 15.44
N GLY A 51 34.40 -9.80 15.25
CA GLY A 51 33.56 -10.32 16.32
C GLY A 51 32.29 -11.01 15.80
N LEU A 52 31.47 -11.45 16.75
CA LEU A 52 30.14 -12.03 16.42
C LEU A 52 29.09 -10.95 16.27
N TYR A 53 28.33 -11.08 15.24
CA TYR A 53 27.25 -10.15 14.90
C TYR A 53 25.98 -10.90 14.48
N GLU A 54 24.86 -10.32 14.84
CA GLU A 54 23.57 -10.55 14.24
C GLU A 54 23.37 -9.49 13.14
N ILE A 55 22.84 -9.86 11.99
CA ILE A 55 22.71 -9.01 10.82
C ILE A 55 21.23 -8.88 10.45
N ALA A 56 20.69 -7.67 10.43
CA ALA A 56 19.32 -7.41 10.06
C ALA A 56 19.25 -6.41 8.89
N SER A 57 18.20 -6.52 8.07
CA SER A 57 17.90 -5.48 7.08
C SER A 57 17.31 -4.24 7.78
N VAL A 58 17.66 -3.04 7.35
CA VAL A 58 17.02 -1.81 7.88
C VAL A 58 15.52 -1.71 7.53
N THR A 59 15.02 -2.58 6.66
CA THR A 59 13.59 -2.65 6.31
C THR A 59 12.76 -3.39 7.37
N SER A 60 13.40 -4.15 8.28
CA SER A 60 12.79 -4.79 9.44
C SER A 60 13.83 -5.01 10.53
N ASP A 61 13.53 -4.61 11.75
CA ASP A 61 14.37 -4.82 12.94
C ASP A 61 14.01 -6.14 13.68
N GLU A 62 12.97 -6.83 13.27
CA GLU A 62 12.52 -8.11 13.83
C GLU A 62 13.12 -9.32 13.11
N LEU A 63 13.47 -9.16 11.82
CA LEU A 63 14.03 -10.22 10.98
C LEU A 63 15.54 -10.09 10.85
N VAL A 64 16.24 -11.21 10.99
CA VAL A 64 17.71 -11.31 10.90
C VAL A 64 18.12 -12.29 9.83
N LEU A 65 19.36 -12.15 9.34
CA LEU A 65 19.99 -13.14 8.48
C LEU A 65 20.04 -14.48 9.21
N ASP A 66 19.61 -15.53 8.53
CA ASP A 66 19.51 -16.90 9.03
C ASP A 66 20.14 -17.85 8.02
N ALA A 67 21.07 -18.67 8.51
CA ALA A 67 21.70 -19.73 7.73
C ALA A 67 20.92 -21.02 7.96
N THR A 68 19.80 -21.17 7.27
CA THR A 68 18.94 -22.33 7.46
C THR A 68 19.57 -23.59 6.86
N THR A 69 19.34 -24.71 7.51
CA THR A 69 19.75 -26.03 7.04
C THR A 69 18.63 -26.66 6.25
N CYS A 70 18.87 -26.96 4.99
CA CYS A 70 17.92 -27.67 4.13
C CYS A 70 18.44 -29.08 3.88
N THR A 71 17.55 -30.06 3.91
CA THR A 71 17.89 -31.46 3.60
C THR A 71 17.14 -31.89 2.34
N GLU A 72 17.81 -31.97 1.22
CA GLU A 72 17.28 -32.60 0.01
C GLU A 72 17.97 -33.95 -0.26
N THR A 73 17.17 -34.99 -0.40
CA THR A 73 17.63 -36.31 -0.87
C THR A 73 18.99 -36.76 -0.29
N ASP A 74 19.13 -36.78 1.04
CA ASP A 74 20.35 -37.13 1.79
C ASP A 74 21.53 -36.16 1.64
N THR A 75 21.34 -34.97 1.08
CA THR A 75 22.35 -33.91 1.04
C THR A 75 21.89 -32.73 1.86
N GLU A 76 22.65 -32.40 2.90
CA GLU A 76 22.45 -31.21 3.70
C GLU A 76 23.16 -30.03 3.04
N TYR A 77 22.43 -28.94 2.81
CA TYR A 77 23.00 -27.67 2.35
C TYR A 77 22.41 -26.52 3.14
N HIS A 78 23.13 -25.40 3.19
CA HIS A 78 22.72 -24.22 3.91
C HIS A 78 22.34 -23.12 2.92
N SER A 79 21.15 -22.53 3.10
CA SER A 79 20.74 -21.32 2.39
C SER A 79 20.71 -20.11 3.31
N LEU A 80 20.68 -18.93 2.74
CA LEU A 80 20.67 -17.67 3.46
C LEU A 80 19.34 -16.94 3.21
N GLN A 81 18.64 -16.63 4.28
CA GLN A 81 17.33 -15.97 4.24
C GLN A 81 17.20 -14.91 5.36
N LEU A 82 16.11 -14.16 5.38
CA LEU A 82 15.67 -13.47 6.57
C LEU A 82 14.68 -14.34 7.35
N TYR A 83 14.85 -14.40 8.65
CA TYR A 83 13.95 -15.15 9.53
C TYR A 83 13.78 -14.43 10.87
N ASP A 84 12.75 -14.83 11.63
CA ASP A 84 12.50 -14.30 12.97
C ASP A 84 13.73 -14.45 13.85
N ARG A 85 13.95 -13.49 14.73
CA ARG A 85 15.06 -13.54 15.68
C ARG A 85 14.82 -14.62 16.72
N LEU A 86 15.58 -15.71 16.65
CA LEU A 86 15.49 -16.88 17.53
C LEU A 86 16.63 -16.94 18.55
N GLU A 87 17.63 -16.08 18.47
CA GLU A 87 18.86 -16.08 19.27
C GLU A 87 19.68 -17.39 19.16
N VAL A 88 19.62 -18.07 18.02
CA VAL A 88 20.35 -19.31 17.71
C VAL A 88 21.67 -19.04 16.99
N ASN A 89 22.60 -20.02 16.99
CA ASN A 89 23.94 -19.82 16.41
C ASN A 89 23.91 -19.74 14.88
N GLN A 90 22.92 -20.29 14.21
CA GLN A 90 22.72 -20.15 12.75
C GLN A 90 22.38 -18.70 12.31
N GLN A 91 21.95 -17.85 13.24
CA GLN A 91 21.66 -16.42 13.01
C GLN A 91 22.82 -15.51 13.44
N LYS A 92 23.97 -16.09 13.80
CA LYS A 92 25.14 -15.36 14.27
C LYS A 92 26.30 -15.58 13.33
N PHE A 93 26.91 -14.48 12.94
CA PHE A 93 27.97 -14.44 11.94
C PHE A 93 29.24 -13.88 12.54
N TYR A 94 30.32 -14.60 12.38
CA TYR A 94 31.66 -14.10 12.74
C TYR A 94 32.15 -13.19 11.61
N LEU A 95 32.28 -11.93 11.92
CA LEU A 95 32.84 -10.92 11.03
C LEU A 95 34.34 -10.81 11.30
N GLU A 96 35.17 -11.09 10.29
CA GLU A 96 36.60 -11.06 10.35
C GLU A 96 37.17 -9.97 9.44
N GLU A 97 37.98 -9.07 9.99
CA GLU A 97 38.71 -8.10 9.18
C GLU A 97 39.92 -8.78 8.52
N LEU A 98 40.00 -8.66 7.20
CA LEU A 98 41.04 -9.20 6.36
C LEU A 98 42.07 -8.09 5.98
N PRO A 99 43.29 -8.44 5.57
CA PRO A 99 44.25 -7.46 5.06
C PRO A 99 43.67 -6.64 3.89
N GLY A 100 43.85 -5.31 3.94
CA GLY A 100 43.40 -4.40 2.88
C GLY A 100 42.02 -3.82 3.12
N SER A 101 41.49 -3.82 4.35
CA SER A 101 40.20 -3.28 4.74
C SER A 101 39.01 -4.01 4.09
N SER A 102 39.21 -5.26 3.75
CA SER A 102 38.12 -6.17 3.36
C SER A 102 37.68 -7.01 4.54
N TRP A 103 36.52 -7.60 4.44
CA TRP A 103 35.86 -8.35 5.50
C TRP A 103 35.42 -9.72 5.00
N ARG A 104 35.22 -10.65 5.90
CA ARG A 104 34.61 -11.94 5.66
C ARG A 104 33.56 -12.23 6.73
N LEU A 105 32.45 -12.85 6.33
CA LEU A 105 31.40 -13.35 7.22
C LEU A 105 31.40 -14.88 7.19
N SER A 106 31.37 -15.51 8.35
CA SER A 106 31.13 -16.95 8.46
C SER A 106 30.06 -17.23 9.50
N VAL A 107 29.24 -18.23 9.25
CA VAL A 107 28.14 -18.66 10.13
C VAL A 107 28.74 -19.34 11.36
N LEU A 108 28.28 -18.97 12.55
CA LEU A 108 28.81 -19.53 13.79
C LEU A 108 28.52 -21.05 13.92
N SER A 109 27.37 -21.51 13.51
CA SER A 109 26.95 -22.91 13.64
C SER A 109 27.71 -23.88 12.71
N SER A 110 27.85 -23.52 11.43
CA SER A 110 28.50 -24.37 10.42
C SER A 110 29.93 -24.02 10.12
N GLY A 111 30.37 -22.79 10.41
CA GLY A 111 31.68 -22.28 10.01
C GLY A 111 31.82 -21.93 8.54
N GLU A 112 30.74 -22.12 7.74
CA GLU A 112 30.73 -21.78 6.32
C GLU A 112 30.77 -20.28 6.11
N ALA A 113 31.42 -19.85 5.04
CA ALA A 113 31.53 -18.44 4.69
C ALA A 113 30.52 -18.01 3.66
N LEU A 114 30.05 -16.76 3.80
CA LEU A 114 29.27 -16.08 2.79
C LEU A 114 30.04 -16.02 1.49
N THR A 115 29.49 -16.60 0.41
CA THR A 115 30.15 -16.74 -0.86
C THR A 115 29.33 -16.06 -1.95
N PHE A 116 30.00 -15.21 -2.74
CA PHE A 116 29.40 -14.44 -3.82
C PHE A 116 29.70 -15.11 -5.17
N SER A 117 28.67 -15.41 -5.94
CA SER A 117 28.74 -15.94 -7.30
C SER A 117 28.25 -14.88 -8.28
N PHE A 118 29.10 -14.54 -9.25
CA PHE A 118 28.83 -13.48 -10.22
C PHE A 118 28.36 -14.09 -11.55
N GLU A 119 27.39 -13.46 -12.18
CA GLU A 119 26.98 -13.85 -13.54
C GLU A 119 28.05 -13.36 -14.53
N ASP A 120 28.74 -14.29 -15.17
CA ASP A 120 29.61 -13.98 -16.31
C ASP A 120 28.73 -13.57 -17.50
N GLY A 121 28.84 -12.33 -17.95
CA GLY A 121 28.09 -11.79 -19.10
C GLY A 121 28.36 -12.45 -20.46
N SER A 122 28.74 -13.73 -20.50
CA SER A 122 29.18 -14.47 -21.68
C SER A 122 28.45 -15.79 -21.97
N SER A 123 27.26 -16.04 -21.43
CA SER A 123 26.46 -17.18 -21.84
C SER A 123 25.24 -16.77 -22.64
N SER A 124 25.38 -16.72 -23.96
CA SER A 124 24.28 -16.80 -24.90
C SER A 124 23.84 -18.28 -25.02
N ASP A 125 23.16 -18.81 -24.04
CA ASP A 125 22.40 -20.03 -24.20
C ASP A 125 20.97 -19.81 -23.75
N THR A 126 20.12 -19.63 -24.75
CA THR A 126 18.68 -19.70 -24.67
C THR A 126 18.25 -21.13 -24.30
N SER A 127 18.21 -21.44 -23.04
CA SER A 127 17.35 -22.50 -22.51
C SER A 127 16.31 -21.84 -21.61
N SER A 128 15.14 -21.61 -22.16
CA SER A 128 13.92 -21.28 -21.49
C SER A 128 13.54 -22.41 -20.55
N ASP A 129 13.82 -22.28 -19.28
CA ASP A 129 13.07 -22.86 -18.16
C ASP A 129 13.74 -22.45 -16.86
N SER A 130 13.72 -21.17 -16.58
CA SER A 130 13.71 -20.66 -15.21
C SER A 130 12.59 -19.62 -15.17
N ALA A 131 11.51 -19.98 -14.55
CA ALA A 131 10.53 -19.02 -14.10
C ALA A 131 11.21 -18.19 -13.01
N SER A 132 12.02 -17.19 -13.45
CA SER A 132 12.43 -16.12 -12.55
C SER A 132 11.17 -15.52 -11.98
N SER A 133 11.09 -15.42 -10.66
CA SER A 133 9.97 -14.80 -9.97
C SER A 133 9.63 -13.49 -10.67
N ALA A 134 8.40 -13.37 -11.16
CA ALA A 134 7.92 -12.20 -11.90
C ALA A 134 7.91 -10.91 -11.08
N ASN A 135 8.43 -10.95 -9.85
CA ASN A 135 8.40 -9.90 -8.84
C ASN A 135 9.77 -9.43 -8.36
N ALA A 136 10.88 -9.82 -9.00
CA ALA A 136 12.19 -9.27 -8.65
C ALA A 136 12.21 -7.76 -8.92
N LEU A 137 12.08 -6.97 -7.87
CA LEU A 137 12.16 -5.50 -7.92
C LEU A 137 13.57 -4.99 -8.18
N VAL A 138 14.53 -5.88 -8.19
CA VAL A 138 15.95 -5.61 -8.33
C VAL A 138 16.51 -6.55 -9.40
N SER A 139 17.22 -5.98 -10.38
CA SER A 139 17.98 -6.81 -11.33
C SER A 139 19.14 -7.44 -10.59
N ALA A 140 19.08 -8.74 -10.34
CA ALA A 140 20.18 -9.48 -9.72
C ALA A 140 21.36 -9.52 -10.70
N THR A 141 22.58 -9.30 -10.17
CA THR A 141 23.84 -9.44 -10.91
C THR A 141 24.65 -10.64 -10.45
N GLY A 142 24.12 -11.39 -9.49
CA GLY A 142 24.74 -12.57 -8.93
C GLY A 142 23.95 -13.13 -7.75
N SER A 143 24.36 -14.30 -7.28
CA SER A 143 23.76 -15.00 -6.15
C SER A 143 24.66 -15.00 -4.92
N VAL A 144 24.07 -15.28 -3.77
CA VAL A 144 24.76 -15.42 -2.48
C VAL A 144 24.45 -16.81 -1.94
N SER A 145 25.47 -17.51 -1.48
CA SER A 145 25.38 -18.85 -0.89
C SER A 145 26.32 -19.00 0.28
N LEU A 146 26.25 -20.12 0.97
CA LEU A 146 27.21 -20.52 2.00
C LEU A 146 28.09 -21.64 1.43
N SER A 147 29.37 -21.60 1.71
CA SER A 147 30.33 -22.64 1.31
C SER A 147 31.48 -22.77 2.29
N GLU A 148 32.18 -23.88 2.21
CA GLU A 148 33.38 -24.09 3.03
C GLU A 148 34.35 -22.90 2.95
N LEU A 149 35.00 -22.63 4.07
CA LEU A 149 35.96 -21.54 4.21
C LEU A 149 37.18 -21.78 3.32
N ILE A 150 37.45 -20.87 2.39
CA ILE A 150 38.62 -20.91 1.51
C ILE A 150 39.85 -20.40 2.27
N GLN A 151 40.73 -21.29 2.72
CA GLN A 151 41.88 -20.93 3.53
C GLN A 151 43.16 -20.62 2.71
N ASP A 152 43.45 -21.36 1.64
CA ASP A 152 44.68 -21.29 0.85
C ASP A 152 44.52 -20.93 -0.61
N ALA A 153 43.44 -20.36 -1.00
CA ALA A 153 43.14 -20.08 -2.38
C ALA A 153 43.91 -18.86 -2.93
N SER A 154 44.01 -18.80 -4.26
CA SER A 154 44.46 -17.62 -4.99
C SER A 154 43.67 -16.39 -4.60
N ALA A 155 44.17 -15.18 -4.84
CA ALA A 155 43.47 -13.94 -4.53
C ALA A 155 42.06 -13.87 -5.14
N SER A 156 41.87 -14.46 -6.34
CA SER A 156 40.57 -14.52 -7.01
C SER A 156 39.55 -15.43 -6.30
N ALA A 157 39.99 -16.56 -5.76
CA ALA A 157 39.10 -17.47 -5.05
C ALA A 157 38.70 -16.89 -3.67
N ARG A 158 39.59 -16.18 -3.00
CA ARG A 158 39.29 -15.45 -1.77
C ARG A 158 38.37 -14.24 -2.00
N ALA A 159 38.40 -13.67 -3.21
CA ALA A 159 37.54 -12.54 -3.56
C ALA A 159 36.06 -12.91 -3.52
N SER A 160 35.68 -14.18 -3.80
CA SER A 160 34.30 -14.64 -3.68
C SER A 160 33.77 -14.72 -2.24
N GLN A 161 34.67 -14.73 -1.24
CA GLN A 161 34.30 -14.76 0.19
C GLN A 161 34.72 -13.47 0.94
N SER A 162 35.03 -12.41 0.22
CA SER A 162 35.42 -11.13 0.83
C SER A 162 34.57 -9.99 0.28
N PHE A 163 34.34 -9.01 1.15
CA PHE A 163 33.50 -7.84 0.83
C PHE A 163 34.07 -6.59 1.52
N THR A 164 33.53 -5.44 1.12
CA THR A 164 33.82 -4.15 1.75
C THR A 164 32.59 -3.67 2.50
N LEU A 165 32.80 -3.15 3.72
CA LEU A 165 31.75 -2.47 4.49
C LEU A 165 31.87 -0.96 4.28
N THR A 166 30.77 -0.33 3.92
CA THR A 166 30.65 1.12 3.80
C THR A 166 29.57 1.64 4.72
N ASP A 167 29.92 2.56 5.62
CA ASP A 167 28.96 3.20 6.54
C ASP A 167 27.95 4.04 5.72
N ALA A 168 26.67 3.80 5.93
CA ALA A 168 25.58 4.55 5.31
C ALA A 168 25.26 5.88 6.02
N GLY A 169 25.89 6.14 7.18
CA GLY A 169 25.77 7.39 7.94
C GLY A 169 24.64 7.40 8.96
N ASP A 170 23.87 6.32 9.09
CA ASP A 170 22.77 6.17 10.04
C ASP A 170 22.94 4.99 11.02
N GLY A 171 24.14 4.42 11.06
CA GLY A 171 24.46 3.24 11.87
C GLY A 171 24.23 1.93 11.12
N SER A 172 23.81 1.97 9.88
CA SER A 172 23.73 0.83 8.96
C SER A 172 24.91 0.81 7.99
N TYR A 173 25.09 -0.29 7.28
CA TYR A 173 26.20 -0.53 6.38
C TYR A 173 25.73 -1.07 5.02
N TYR A 174 26.46 -0.70 3.97
CA TYR A 174 26.41 -1.40 2.69
C TYR A 174 27.48 -2.49 2.68
N ILE A 175 27.11 -3.68 2.21
CA ILE A 175 28.00 -4.83 2.05
C ILE A 175 28.26 -4.98 0.55
N GLN A 176 29.48 -4.62 0.12
CA GLN A 176 29.86 -4.62 -1.30
C GLN A 176 30.77 -5.80 -1.61
N ALA A 177 30.33 -6.64 -2.57
CA ALA A 177 31.14 -7.74 -3.09
C ALA A 177 32.31 -7.25 -3.95
N SER A 178 33.25 -8.15 -4.27
CA SER A 178 34.51 -7.82 -4.97
C SER A 178 34.31 -7.36 -6.42
N ASP A 179 33.18 -7.67 -7.05
CA ASP A 179 32.80 -7.20 -8.40
C ASP A 179 32.19 -5.80 -8.41
N GLY A 180 31.93 -5.22 -7.24
CA GLY A 180 31.29 -3.93 -7.07
C GLY A 180 29.79 -3.97 -6.84
N SER A 181 29.14 -5.14 -6.92
CA SER A 181 27.73 -5.33 -6.57
C SER A 181 27.51 -5.30 -5.06
N TYR A 182 26.25 -5.20 -4.63
CA TYR A 182 25.87 -5.03 -3.23
C TYR A 182 24.90 -6.11 -2.76
N LEU A 183 25.13 -6.61 -1.54
CA LEU A 183 24.17 -7.49 -0.88
C LEU A 183 22.83 -6.77 -0.73
N THR A 184 21.80 -7.36 -1.30
CA THR A 184 20.49 -6.75 -1.47
C THR A 184 19.41 -7.72 -1.06
N LEU A 185 18.44 -7.25 -0.31
CA LEU A 185 17.21 -8.01 -0.07
C LEU A 185 16.42 -8.11 -1.37
N ASP A 186 16.13 -9.34 -1.82
CA ASP A 186 15.35 -9.59 -3.04
C ASP A 186 13.85 -9.49 -2.76
N ALA A 187 13.44 -8.39 -2.18
CA ALA A 187 12.03 -8.07 -1.92
C ALA A 187 11.85 -6.57 -1.70
N SER A 188 10.65 -6.06 -1.96
CA SER A 188 10.28 -4.68 -1.62
C SER A 188 10.29 -4.43 -0.13
N PHE A 189 9.92 -5.46 0.65
CA PHE A 189 9.81 -5.45 2.11
C PHE A 189 10.45 -6.71 2.68
N ALA A 190 11.11 -6.59 3.83
CA ALA A 190 11.62 -7.75 4.54
C ALA A 190 10.46 -8.59 5.08
N HIS A 191 10.49 -9.89 4.81
CA HIS A 191 9.56 -10.87 5.37
C HIS A 191 10.32 -12.17 5.65
N ARG A 192 9.70 -13.08 6.42
CA ARG A 192 10.23 -14.41 6.67
C ARG A 192 10.46 -15.13 5.33
N GLY A 193 11.61 -15.75 5.16
CA GLY A 193 11.99 -16.43 3.93
C GLY A 193 12.48 -15.50 2.80
N SER A 194 12.61 -14.18 3.04
CA SER A 194 13.21 -13.30 2.02
C SER A 194 14.63 -13.70 1.73
N SER A 195 14.94 -13.99 0.47
CA SER A 195 16.28 -14.27 -0.02
C SER A 195 17.12 -12.99 -0.16
N VAL A 196 18.42 -13.17 -0.24
CA VAL A 196 19.38 -12.10 -0.51
C VAL A 196 20.12 -12.40 -1.81
N VAL A 197 20.34 -11.35 -2.60
CA VAL A 197 21.00 -11.41 -3.90
C VAL A 197 22.09 -10.35 -4.02
N LEU A 198 22.86 -10.40 -5.08
CA LEU A 198 23.73 -9.30 -5.48
C LEU A 198 23.06 -8.42 -6.52
N SER A 199 23.18 -7.11 -6.37
CA SER A 199 22.65 -6.15 -7.35
C SER A 199 23.50 -4.91 -7.47
N GLU A 200 23.26 -4.11 -8.51
CA GLU A 200 23.87 -2.80 -8.65
C GLU A 200 23.49 -1.87 -7.49
N PHE A 201 24.34 -0.89 -7.19
CA PHE A 201 24.08 0.07 -6.15
C PHE A 201 22.87 0.96 -6.44
N THR A 202 21.89 0.93 -5.58
CA THR A 202 20.69 1.77 -5.67
C THR A 202 20.55 2.77 -4.52
N GLY A 203 21.29 2.56 -3.43
CA GLY A 203 21.20 3.34 -2.19
C GLY A 203 19.88 3.14 -1.40
N ARG A 204 19.04 2.16 -1.78
CA ARG A 204 17.76 1.88 -1.14
C ARG A 204 17.95 1.19 0.21
N ALA A 205 16.88 1.17 1.00
CA ALA A 205 16.84 0.49 2.29
C ALA A 205 17.14 -1.01 2.17
N SER A 206 16.70 -1.68 1.08
CA SER A 206 16.98 -3.09 0.79
C SER A 206 18.48 -3.45 0.65
N GLN A 207 19.38 -2.46 0.55
CA GLN A 207 20.83 -2.65 0.49
C GLN A 207 21.55 -2.26 1.79
N ARG A 208 20.80 -1.87 2.82
CA ARG A 208 21.37 -1.42 4.09
C ARG A 208 21.14 -2.45 5.19
N TRP A 209 22.19 -2.75 5.94
CA TRP A 209 22.22 -3.81 6.92
C TRP A 209 22.71 -3.26 8.26
N THR A 210 22.02 -3.60 9.34
CA THR A 210 22.48 -3.32 10.70
C THR A 210 23.34 -4.48 11.20
N LEU A 211 24.43 -4.18 11.87
CA LEU A 211 25.35 -5.15 12.45
C LEU A 211 25.29 -4.98 13.97
N THR A 212 24.64 -5.91 14.66
CA THR A 212 24.47 -5.87 16.11
C THR A 212 25.45 -6.86 16.76
N PRO A 213 26.43 -6.40 17.57
CA PRO A 213 27.30 -7.31 18.29
C PRO A 213 26.52 -8.29 19.17
N THR A 214 26.93 -9.55 19.15
CA THR A 214 26.25 -10.63 19.88
C THR A 214 27.23 -11.61 20.49
N TRP A 215 26.77 -12.72 21.06
CA TRP A 215 27.58 -13.79 21.65
C TRP A 215 27.02 -15.15 21.24
N ALA A 216 27.87 -16.19 21.34
CA ALA A 216 27.43 -17.57 21.11
C ALA A 216 26.38 -18.00 22.16
N THR A 217 25.44 -18.80 21.73
CA THR A 217 24.42 -19.43 22.60
C THR A 217 24.72 -20.92 22.75
N GLU A 218 24.04 -21.59 23.69
CA GLU A 218 24.12 -23.04 23.83
C GLU A 218 23.29 -23.80 22.79
N THR A 219 22.42 -23.06 22.06
CA THR A 219 21.52 -23.62 21.05
C THR A 219 22.17 -23.51 19.69
N ASP A 220 22.53 -24.63 19.11
CA ASP A 220 22.90 -24.75 17.70
C ASP A 220 21.63 -24.81 16.84
N ASN A 221 21.77 -25.06 15.55
CA ASN A 221 20.75 -25.04 14.54
C ASN A 221 19.36 -25.48 15.04
N VAL A 222 18.40 -24.61 14.85
CA VAL A 222 16.98 -24.93 14.94
C VAL A 222 16.49 -25.07 13.50
N ASP A 223 15.77 -26.12 13.21
CA ASP A 223 15.09 -26.28 11.93
C ASP A 223 14.14 -25.09 11.75
N THR A 224 14.48 -24.17 10.85
CA THR A 224 13.67 -23.02 10.51
C THR A 224 12.76 -23.42 9.37
N ASP A 225 11.80 -24.27 9.71
CA ASP A 225 10.77 -24.73 8.76
C ASP A 225 10.04 -23.53 8.13
N LEU A 226 10.12 -23.43 6.82
CA LEU A 226 9.37 -22.46 6.02
C LEU A 226 7.92 -22.89 5.77
N SER A 227 7.31 -23.59 6.75
CA SER A 227 5.88 -23.84 6.71
C SER A 227 5.10 -22.54 6.54
N ASN A 228 3.98 -22.60 5.85
CA ASN A 228 3.11 -21.45 5.66
C ASN A 228 2.63 -20.91 7.03
N PRO A 229 3.01 -19.69 7.43
CA PRO A 229 2.75 -19.17 8.77
C PRO A 229 1.27 -18.89 9.07
N PHE A 230 0.42 -18.89 8.05
CA PHE A 230 -1.03 -18.61 8.15
C PHE A 230 -1.88 -19.88 8.16
N GLU A 231 -1.30 -21.07 7.95
CA GLU A 231 -2.01 -22.35 8.07
C GLU A 231 -2.27 -22.72 9.53
N GLU A 232 -3.10 -23.74 9.74
CA GLU A 232 -3.39 -24.30 11.08
C GLU A 232 -2.08 -24.73 11.76
N GLY A 233 -1.84 -24.22 12.96
CA GLY A 233 -0.60 -24.43 13.71
C GLY A 233 0.52 -23.42 13.38
N GLY A 234 0.36 -22.58 12.37
CA GLY A 234 1.29 -21.51 12.03
C GLY A 234 1.21 -20.33 13.00
N ILE A 235 2.26 -19.51 13.06
CA ILE A 235 2.35 -18.39 14.01
C ILE A 235 1.31 -17.29 13.77
N TYR A 236 0.71 -17.24 12.58
CA TYR A 236 -0.32 -16.29 12.17
C TYR A 236 -1.66 -16.98 11.87
N GLU A 237 -1.94 -18.16 12.45
CA GLU A 237 -3.20 -18.89 12.22
C GLU A 237 -4.46 -18.08 12.62
N ASP A 238 -4.34 -17.19 13.59
CA ASP A 238 -5.40 -16.29 14.05
C ASP A 238 -5.41 -14.92 13.32
N PHE A 239 -4.66 -14.80 12.23
CA PHE A 239 -4.59 -13.54 11.48
C PHE A 239 -5.98 -13.13 10.98
N LEU A 240 -6.34 -11.89 11.28
CA LEU A 240 -7.55 -11.25 10.78
C LEU A 240 -7.29 -9.77 10.54
N LEU A 241 -7.41 -9.37 9.29
CA LEU A 241 -7.32 -7.98 8.89
C LEU A 241 -8.67 -7.51 8.36
N THR A 242 -9.07 -6.31 8.76
CA THR A 242 -10.33 -5.70 8.35
C THR A 242 -10.07 -4.46 7.50
N ILE A 243 -10.52 -4.45 6.25
CA ILE A 243 -10.62 -3.22 5.48
C ILE A 243 -11.89 -2.50 5.93
N LYS A 244 -11.71 -1.27 6.40
CA LYS A 244 -12.82 -0.39 6.78
C LYS A 244 -13.14 0.54 5.63
N THR A 245 -14.41 0.61 5.31
CA THR A 245 -15.04 1.72 4.58
C THR A 245 -16.09 2.35 5.49
N ASP A 246 -16.59 3.51 5.18
CA ASP A 246 -17.52 4.24 6.07
C ASP A 246 -18.77 3.42 6.43
N ALA A 247 -19.25 2.58 5.51
CA ALA A 247 -20.48 1.78 5.70
C ALA A 247 -20.25 0.28 5.93
N ALA A 248 -19.04 -0.24 5.68
CA ALA A 248 -18.82 -1.69 5.66
C ALA A 248 -17.44 -2.10 6.16
N ARG A 249 -17.31 -3.39 6.37
CA ARG A 249 -16.06 -4.06 6.76
C ARG A 249 -15.88 -5.31 5.91
N ASP A 250 -14.74 -5.42 5.27
CA ASP A 250 -14.34 -6.59 4.51
C ASP A 250 -13.20 -7.28 5.25
N TYR A 251 -13.30 -8.60 5.41
CA TYR A 251 -12.42 -9.38 6.28
C TYR A 251 -11.46 -10.22 5.43
N LEU A 252 -10.18 -10.08 5.71
CA LEU A 252 -9.13 -10.93 5.18
C LEU A 252 -8.65 -11.85 6.31
N THR A 253 -8.87 -13.16 6.15
CA THR A 253 -8.56 -14.18 7.15
C THR A 253 -7.23 -14.87 6.88
N ALA A 254 -6.67 -15.53 7.89
CA ALA A 254 -5.49 -16.37 7.75
C ALA A 254 -5.67 -17.44 6.67
N GLU A 255 -6.82 -18.13 6.63
CA GLU A 255 -7.13 -19.16 5.62
C GLU A 255 -7.04 -18.59 4.20
N THR A 256 -7.55 -17.38 3.96
CA THR A 256 -7.48 -16.72 2.66
C THR A 256 -6.03 -16.41 2.30
N VAL A 257 -5.27 -15.81 3.22
CA VAL A 257 -3.85 -15.48 3.00
C VAL A 257 -3.02 -16.73 2.78
N ALA A 258 -3.25 -17.79 3.58
CA ALA A 258 -2.56 -19.07 3.43
C ALA A 258 -2.69 -19.65 2.01
N SER A 259 -3.85 -19.49 1.38
CA SER A 259 -4.10 -19.97 0.02
C SER A 259 -3.28 -19.27 -1.06
N TRP A 260 -2.66 -18.13 -0.75
CA TRP A 260 -1.83 -17.33 -1.65
C TRP A 260 -0.33 -17.53 -1.42
N ILE A 261 0.03 -18.39 -0.47
CA ILE A 261 1.43 -18.64 -0.14
C ILE A 261 1.81 -20.04 -0.61
N SER A 262 2.92 -20.13 -1.32
CA SER A 262 3.58 -21.38 -1.67
C SER A 262 5.02 -21.36 -1.17
N VAL A 263 5.57 -22.55 -0.93
CA VAL A 263 6.97 -22.72 -0.55
C VAL A 263 7.75 -23.10 -1.80
N SER A 264 8.80 -22.37 -2.11
CA SER A 264 9.79 -22.78 -3.10
C SER A 264 10.78 -23.71 -2.42
N GLU A 265 10.73 -25.01 -2.74
CA GLU A 265 11.70 -25.99 -2.23
C GLU A 265 13.10 -25.73 -2.79
N GLU A 266 13.20 -25.23 -4.04
CA GLU A 266 14.48 -24.95 -4.71
C GLU A 266 15.17 -23.72 -4.12
N GLU A 267 14.41 -22.65 -3.86
CA GLU A 267 14.96 -21.37 -3.35
C GLU A 267 14.85 -21.29 -1.83
N HIS A 268 14.18 -22.24 -1.20
CA HIS A 268 13.89 -22.26 0.24
C HIS A 268 13.29 -20.93 0.72
N THR A 269 12.26 -20.47 0.02
CA THR A 269 11.58 -19.20 0.29
C THR A 269 10.07 -19.35 0.27
N LEU A 270 9.38 -18.44 0.94
CA LEU A 270 7.93 -18.29 0.79
C LEU A 270 7.63 -17.38 -0.40
N ILE A 271 6.75 -17.85 -1.27
CA ILE A 271 6.26 -17.09 -2.44
C ILE A 271 4.85 -16.63 -2.12
N TYR A 272 4.65 -15.31 -2.17
CA TYR A 272 3.35 -14.66 -1.96
C TYR A 272 2.74 -14.30 -3.32
N ASP A 273 1.52 -14.76 -3.57
CA ASP A 273 0.77 -14.45 -4.79
C ASP A 273 0.17 -13.04 -4.71
N GLU A 274 0.93 -12.04 -5.16
CA GLU A 274 0.48 -10.64 -5.19
C GLU A 274 -0.68 -10.42 -6.16
N GLU A 275 -0.79 -11.24 -7.23
CA GLU A 275 -1.89 -11.16 -8.19
C GLU A 275 -3.20 -11.63 -7.54
N ALA A 276 -3.15 -12.71 -6.76
CA ALA A 276 -4.31 -13.18 -5.98
C ALA A 276 -4.75 -12.16 -4.94
N LEU A 277 -3.82 -11.51 -4.23
CA LEU A 277 -4.14 -10.42 -3.32
C LEU A 277 -4.78 -9.24 -4.06
N ALA A 278 -4.21 -8.80 -5.18
CA ALA A 278 -4.77 -7.70 -5.97
C ALA A 278 -6.17 -8.05 -6.50
N ALA A 279 -6.38 -9.29 -6.94
CA ALA A 279 -7.69 -9.77 -7.37
C ALA A 279 -8.71 -9.76 -6.24
N TRP A 280 -8.31 -10.15 -5.02
CA TRP A 280 -9.18 -10.05 -3.85
C TRP A 280 -9.55 -8.59 -3.52
N VAL A 281 -8.58 -7.67 -3.55
CA VAL A 281 -8.84 -6.23 -3.34
C VAL A 281 -9.76 -5.69 -4.44
N GLN A 282 -9.62 -6.17 -5.68
CA GLN A 282 -10.54 -5.81 -6.77
C GLN A 282 -11.97 -6.23 -6.46
N THR A 283 -12.20 -7.43 -5.88
CA THR A 283 -13.56 -7.84 -5.47
C THR A 283 -14.16 -6.93 -4.40
N VAL A 284 -13.34 -6.40 -3.50
CA VAL A 284 -13.77 -5.40 -2.51
C VAL A 284 -14.07 -4.09 -3.21
N SER A 285 -13.23 -3.65 -4.15
CA SER A 285 -13.44 -2.43 -4.94
C SER A 285 -14.75 -2.49 -5.74
N ASP A 286 -15.04 -3.63 -6.38
CA ASP A 286 -16.26 -3.83 -7.19
C ASP A 286 -17.56 -3.66 -6.38
N VAL A 287 -17.48 -3.82 -5.06
CA VAL A 287 -18.62 -3.63 -4.16
C VAL A 287 -18.63 -2.25 -3.49
N ARG A 288 -17.45 -1.63 -3.38
CA ARG A 288 -17.24 -0.40 -2.58
C ARG A 288 -16.99 0.85 -3.42
N SER A 289 -16.68 0.72 -4.70
CA SER A 289 -16.51 1.87 -5.62
C SER A 289 -17.83 2.19 -6.32
N THR A 290 -18.40 3.34 -6.02
CA THR A 290 -19.65 3.78 -6.63
C THR A 290 -19.41 4.49 -7.96
N LEU A 291 -18.28 5.19 -8.09
CA LEU A 291 -17.91 5.87 -9.33
C LEU A 291 -17.66 4.88 -10.47
N ASP A 292 -16.99 3.75 -10.16
CA ASP A 292 -16.55 2.80 -11.18
C ASP A 292 -17.64 1.75 -11.53
N ASN A 293 -18.54 1.44 -10.58
CA ASN A 293 -19.50 0.34 -10.69
C ASN A 293 -20.97 0.79 -10.76
N GLY A 294 -21.17 2.11 -10.69
CA GLY A 294 -22.51 2.69 -10.69
C GLY A 294 -23.23 2.58 -9.34
N ARG A 295 -24.42 3.14 -9.29
CA ARG A 295 -25.24 3.22 -8.08
C ARG A 295 -26.73 3.20 -8.43
N GLU A 296 -27.54 2.62 -7.57
CA GLU A 296 -29.00 2.71 -7.68
C GLU A 296 -29.46 4.05 -7.09
N PHE A 297 -30.29 4.72 -7.83
CA PHE A 297 -30.91 5.98 -7.42
C PHE A 297 -32.45 5.89 -7.55
N THR A 298 -33.13 6.19 -6.45
CA THR A 298 -34.61 6.30 -6.47
C THR A 298 -34.97 7.71 -6.83
N THR A 299 -35.57 7.86 -8.01
CA THR A 299 -35.95 9.16 -8.57
C THR A 299 -37.13 9.80 -7.81
N SER A 300 -37.29 11.11 -7.93
CA SER A 300 -38.46 11.85 -7.40
C SER A 300 -39.81 11.35 -7.91
N LEU A 301 -39.82 10.69 -9.06
CA LEU A 301 -41.01 10.06 -9.61
C LEU A 301 -41.25 8.63 -9.11
N GLY A 302 -40.35 8.11 -8.22
CA GLY A 302 -40.46 6.80 -7.58
C GLY A 302 -39.95 5.62 -8.42
N ALA A 303 -39.28 5.87 -9.54
CA ALA A 303 -38.56 4.84 -10.28
C ALA A 303 -37.16 4.61 -9.67
N THR A 304 -36.59 3.43 -9.90
CA THR A 304 -35.19 3.17 -9.59
C THR A 304 -34.38 3.12 -10.88
N VAL A 305 -33.34 3.92 -10.98
CA VAL A 305 -32.42 3.97 -12.12
C VAL A 305 -31.02 3.61 -11.65
N THR A 306 -30.22 3.01 -12.54
CA THR A 306 -28.79 2.76 -12.27
C THR A 306 -27.98 3.82 -12.98
N ILE A 307 -27.20 4.62 -12.23
CA ILE A 307 -26.37 5.68 -12.77
C ILE A 307 -24.91 5.22 -12.72
N THR A 308 -24.27 5.06 -13.88
CA THR A 308 -22.91 4.54 -14.03
C THR A 308 -21.87 5.62 -14.30
N ASP A 309 -22.31 6.79 -14.74
CA ASP A 309 -21.44 7.87 -15.21
C ASP A 309 -21.33 9.01 -14.18
N GLY A 310 -20.41 9.94 -14.45
CA GLY A 310 -20.20 11.11 -13.62
C GLY A 310 -18.74 11.30 -13.20
N THR A 311 -18.53 12.24 -12.29
CA THR A 311 -17.19 12.53 -11.73
C THR A 311 -17.17 12.48 -10.20
N TYR A 312 -18.31 12.21 -9.58
CA TYR A 312 -18.46 12.11 -8.14
C TYR A 312 -18.68 10.66 -7.72
N GLY A 313 -18.03 10.30 -6.63
CA GLY A 313 -18.22 9.01 -5.98
C GLY A 313 -16.96 8.47 -5.33
N TRP A 314 -17.10 7.26 -4.84
CA TRP A 314 -16.01 6.49 -4.25
C TRP A 314 -15.34 5.66 -5.36
N SER A 315 -14.02 5.81 -5.51
CA SER A 315 -13.20 4.97 -6.37
C SER A 315 -11.97 4.52 -5.59
N MET A 316 -11.80 3.20 -5.43
CA MET A 316 -10.71 2.62 -4.67
C MET A 316 -9.42 2.58 -5.51
N ASP A 317 -8.32 3.00 -4.93
CA ASP A 317 -6.99 2.69 -5.44
C ASP A 317 -6.63 1.25 -5.04
N VAL A 318 -6.92 0.31 -5.93
CA VAL A 318 -6.69 -1.12 -5.71
C VAL A 318 -5.21 -1.42 -5.49
N ALA A 319 -4.33 -0.83 -6.30
CA ALA A 319 -2.90 -1.08 -6.22
C ALA A 319 -2.30 -0.61 -4.89
N SER A 320 -2.60 0.61 -4.48
CA SER A 320 -2.12 1.15 -3.19
C SER A 320 -2.75 0.44 -2.00
N THR A 321 -4.01 -0.01 -2.11
CA THR A 321 -4.68 -0.79 -1.06
C THR A 321 -4.04 -2.17 -0.93
N ALA A 322 -3.78 -2.86 -2.05
CA ALA A 322 -3.11 -4.16 -2.07
C ALA A 322 -1.69 -4.06 -1.49
N SER A 323 -0.92 -3.03 -1.88
CA SER A 323 0.44 -2.82 -1.32
C SER A 323 0.43 -2.68 0.20
N ARG A 324 -0.49 -1.89 0.75
CA ARG A 324 -0.62 -1.73 2.21
C ARG A 324 -1.09 -3.01 2.92
N LEU A 325 -1.93 -3.80 2.26
CA LEU A 325 -2.33 -5.11 2.78
C LEU A 325 -1.15 -6.06 2.80
N MET A 326 -0.34 -6.09 1.73
CA MET A 326 0.86 -6.91 1.65
C MET A 326 1.84 -6.58 2.78
N GLU A 327 2.11 -5.29 3.05
CA GLU A 327 2.93 -4.89 4.19
C GLU A 327 2.46 -5.51 5.51
N LYS A 328 1.14 -5.50 5.76
CA LYS A 328 0.57 -6.08 6.99
C LYS A 328 0.58 -7.61 7.01
N ILE A 329 0.36 -8.24 5.87
CA ILE A 329 0.47 -9.70 5.72
C ILE A 329 1.90 -10.13 6.03
N LEU A 330 2.89 -9.50 5.42
CA LEU A 330 4.31 -9.82 5.62
C LEU A 330 4.76 -9.59 7.07
N ALA A 331 4.18 -8.60 7.76
CA ALA A 331 4.42 -8.33 9.18
C ALA A 331 3.57 -9.22 10.11
N GLY A 332 2.63 -10.03 9.61
CA GLY A 332 1.68 -10.77 10.44
C GLY A 332 0.76 -9.89 11.29
N GLU A 333 0.60 -8.61 10.91
CA GLU A 333 -0.18 -7.64 11.66
C GLU A 333 -1.69 -7.80 11.46
N SER A 334 -2.37 -8.38 12.43
CA SER A 334 -3.84 -8.35 12.54
C SER A 334 -4.36 -6.96 12.90
N GLY A 335 -5.62 -6.70 12.60
CA GLY A 335 -6.29 -5.46 13.02
C GLY A 335 -7.17 -4.85 11.95
N SER A 336 -7.05 -3.55 11.72
CA SER A 336 -7.86 -2.89 10.70
C SER A 336 -7.10 -1.78 10.00
N MET A 337 -7.44 -1.55 8.73
CA MET A 337 -6.96 -0.42 7.93
C MET A 337 -8.10 0.20 7.14
N GLU A 338 -7.92 1.43 6.71
CA GLU A 338 -8.79 2.05 5.72
C GLU A 338 -8.25 1.77 4.31
N ALA A 339 -9.15 1.52 3.37
CA ALA A 339 -8.80 1.45 1.95
C ALA A 339 -8.16 2.77 1.48
N VAL A 340 -7.36 2.69 0.43
CA VAL A 340 -6.85 3.86 -0.27
C VAL A 340 -7.83 4.23 -1.38
N TRP A 341 -8.15 5.51 -1.49
CA TRP A 341 -9.14 6.00 -2.43
C TRP A 341 -8.53 6.97 -3.43
N ASN A 342 -8.84 6.81 -4.71
CA ASN A 342 -8.57 7.80 -5.75
C ASN A 342 -9.50 9.01 -5.57
N THR A 343 -10.79 8.73 -5.35
CA THR A 343 -11.81 9.74 -5.04
C THR A 343 -12.69 9.25 -3.90
N ARG A 344 -13.26 10.19 -3.14
CA ARG A 344 -14.21 9.89 -2.07
C ARG A 344 -15.50 10.68 -2.29
N GLY A 345 -16.63 10.02 -2.08
CA GLY A 345 -17.90 10.70 -1.87
C GLY A 345 -18.01 11.29 -0.45
N GLU A 346 -18.96 12.20 -0.23
CA GLU A 346 -19.17 12.79 1.10
C GLU A 346 -19.89 11.85 2.06
N VAL A 347 -20.75 11.01 1.52
CA VAL A 347 -21.54 10.04 2.28
C VAL A 347 -21.42 8.66 1.67
N TRP A 348 -21.72 7.67 2.46
CA TRP A 348 -21.92 6.29 2.03
C TRP A 348 -23.11 5.71 2.77
N ASN A 349 -24.04 5.15 2.04
CA ASN A 349 -25.09 4.32 2.61
C ASN A 349 -25.09 2.94 1.92
N THR A 350 -26.03 2.07 2.25
CA THR A 350 -26.07 0.71 1.70
C THR A 350 -26.50 0.65 0.23
N GLN A 351 -26.95 1.74 -0.37
CA GLN A 351 -27.49 1.81 -1.72
C GLN A 351 -26.69 2.75 -2.63
N ASN A 352 -26.34 3.93 -2.14
CA ASN A 352 -25.61 4.94 -2.93
C ASN A 352 -24.82 5.90 -2.03
N ASP A 353 -24.15 6.86 -2.65
CA ASP A 353 -23.31 7.88 -2.01
C ASP A 353 -23.84 9.31 -2.23
N ILE A 354 -25.10 9.46 -2.70
CA ILE A 354 -25.67 10.77 -3.07
C ILE A 354 -26.15 11.54 -1.84
N GLY A 355 -26.61 10.84 -0.78
CA GLY A 355 -27.14 11.50 0.41
C GLY A 355 -28.53 12.09 0.18
N ASP A 356 -28.81 13.19 0.87
CA ASP A 356 -30.15 13.82 0.95
C ASP A 356 -30.17 15.28 0.46
N SER A 357 -29.06 15.75 -0.11
CA SER A 357 -28.94 17.13 -0.61
C SER A 357 -28.34 17.13 -2.02
N TYR A 358 -29.17 17.36 -3.02
CA TYR A 358 -28.78 17.31 -4.44
C TYR A 358 -29.76 18.05 -5.34
N VAL A 359 -29.31 18.41 -6.54
CA VAL A 359 -30.17 18.77 -7.67
C VAL A 359 -30.39 17.52 -8.51
N GLU A 360 -31.62 17.09 -8.70
CA GLU A 360 -32.03 16.00 -9.56
C GLU A 360 -32.52 16.54 -10.88
N VAL A 361 -32.07 15.98 -12.00
CA VAL A 361 -32.53 16.35 -13.36
C VAL A 361 -32.94 15.10 -14.11
N ASP A 362 -34.20 14.94 -14.31
CA ASP A 362 -34.79 13.92 -15.18
C ASP A 362 -34.79 14.43 -16.61
N LEU A 363 -33.89 13.89 -17.42
CA LEU A 363 -33.68 14.29 -18.81
C LEU A 363 -34.77 13.74 -19.75
N THR A 364 -35.47 12.68 -19.34
CA THR A 364 -36.59 12.12 -20.09
C THR A 364 -37.83 12.97 -19.90
N ASN A 365 -38.18 13.28 -18.64
CA ASN A 365 -39.39 14.03 -18.30
C ASN A 365 -39.17 15.55 -18.29
N GLN A 366 -37.92 16.00 -18.50
CA GLN A 366 -37.51 17.40 -18.54
C GLN A 366 -37.92 18.15 -17.26
N ARG A 367 -37.61 17.54 -16.12
CA ARG A 367 -37.93 18.05 -14.79
C ARG A 367 -36.67 18.20 -13.95
N VAL A 368 -36.72 19.17 -13.07
CA VAL A 368 -35.68 19.41 -12.06
C VAL A 368 -36.28 19.48 -10.67
N TRP A 369 -35.61 18.86 -9.69
CA TRP A 369 -35.91 18.97 -8.26
C TRP A 369 -34.66 19.42 -7.51
N LEU A 370 -34.84 20.21 -6.45
CA LEU A 370 -33.81 20.55 -5.50
C LEU A 370 -34.18 20.00 -4.14
N TYR A 371 -33.33 19.14 -3.62
CA TYR A 371 -33.38 18.67 -2.23
C TYR A 371 -32.28 19.28 -1.41
N SER A 372 -32.57 19.65 -0.17
CA SER A 372 -31.59 20.07 0.85
C SER A 372 -31.99 19.45 2.17
N GLU A 373 -31.05 18.70 2.79
CA GLU A 373 -31.30 17.98 4.05
C GLU A 373 -32.56 17.09 4.03
N GLY A 374 -32.84 16.47 2.87
CA GLY A 374 -34.00 15.62 2.64
C GLY A 374 -35.33 16.35 2.38
N GLU A 375 -35.34 17.68 2.43
CA GLU A 375 -36.52 18.50 2.11
C GLU A 375 -36.55 18.90 0.65
N LEU A 376 -37.67 18.66 -0.02
CA LEU A 376 -37.93 19.16 -1.36
C LEU A 376 -38.19 20.65 -1.33
N LEU A 377 -37.27 21.45 -1.87
CA LEU A 377 -37.38 22.92 -1.91
C LEU A 377 -38.01 23.43 -3.19
N ILE A 378 -37.79 22.75 -4.33
CA ILE A 378 -38.34 23.14 -5.62
C ILE A 378 -38.54 21.91 -6.50
N GLU A 379 -39.58 22.01 -7.34
CA GLU A 379 -39.88 21.17 -8.48
C GLU A 379 -40.26 22.08 -9.65
N SER A 380 -39.61 21.90 -10.79
CA SER A 380 -39.80 22.77 -11.95
C SER A 380 -39.61 22.00 -13.26
N ASP A 381 -40.13 22.54 -14.35
CA ASP A 381 -39.74 22.11 -15.70
C ASP A 381 -38.39 22.67 -16.08
N CYS A 382 -37.64 21.98 -16.96
CA CYS A 382 -36.37 22.43 -17.51
C CYS A 382 -36.31 22.12 -19.01
N VAL A 383 -35.21 22.58 -19.68
CA VAL A 383 -34.87 22.13 -21.03
C VAL A 383 -33.41 21.75 -21.06
N SER A 384 -33.14 20.46 -21.26
CA SER A 384 -31.79 19.92 -21.40
C SER A 384 -31.23 20.08 -22.81
N GLY A 385 -30.08 19.54 -23.05
CA GLY A 385 -29.46 19.48 -24.38
C GLY A 385 -30.31 18.72 -25.41
N THR A 386 -30.05 18.99 -26.68
CA THR A 386 -30.77 18.31 -27.78
C THR A 386 -30.46 16.81 -27.76
N TYR A 387 -31.49 15.96 -27.64
CA TYR A 387 -31.37 14.53 -27.39
C TYR A 387 -30.56 13.77 -28.45
N ASP A 388 -30.90 13.96 -29.72
CA ASP A 388 -30.30 13.24 -30.85
C ASP A 388 -29.00 13.88 -31.38
N ASP A 389 -28.48 14.93 -30.71
CA ASP A 389 -27.25 15.62 -31.10
C ASP A 389 -26.11 15.29 -30.09
N PRO A 390 -25.13 14.44 -30.47
CA PRO A 390 -24.06 14.04 -29.57
C PRO A 390 -23.20 15.21 -29.04
N ASP A 391 -23.12 16.30 -29.80
CA ASP A 391 -22.34 17.51 -29.41
C ASP A 391 -23.14 18.42 -28.46
N ARG A 392 -24.45 18.19 -28.33
CA ARG A 392 -25.37 18.98 -27.52
C ARG A 392 -26.08 18.18 -26.42
N HIS A 393 -25.83 16.90 -26.37
CA HIS A 393 -26.48 16.01 -25.39
C HIS A 393 -26.08 16.39 -23.96
N THR A 394 -27.01 16.40 -23.02
CA THR A 394 -26.69 16.55 -21.60
C THR A 394 -26.20 15.22 -21.07
N PRO A 395 -24.98 15.12 -20.50
CA PRO A 395 -24.46 13.84 -20.00
C PRO A 395 -25.24 13.38 -18.76
N GLU A 396 -25.52 12.07 -18.72
CA GLU A 396 -25.99 11.40 -17.51
C GLU A 396 -24.85 11.29 -16.50
N GLY A 397 -25.18 11.19 -15.22
CA GLY A 397 -24.16 10.94 -14.20
C GLY A 397 -24.43 11.63 -12.87
N VAL A 398 -23.50 11.42 -11.94
CA VAL A 398 -23.46 12.17 -10.69
C VAL A 398 -22.22 13.06 -10.69
N TYR A 399 -22.46 14.33 -10.48
CA TYR A 399 -21.47 15.40 -10.58
C TYR A 399 -21.52 16.28 -9.35
N THR A 400 -20.51 17.16 -9.20
CA THR A 400 -20.54 18.25 -8.23
C THR A 400 -20.47 19.60 -8.94
N ILE A 401 -21.18 20.59 -8.42
CA ILE A 401 -20.97 21.97 -8.86
C ILE A 401 -19.55 22.38 -8.52
N TYR A 402 -18.74 22.68 -9.52
CA TYR A 402 -17.35 23.07 -9.32
C TYR A 402 -17.07 24.57 -9.52
N TYR A 403 -18.04 25.28 -10.13
CA TYR A 403 -17.93 26.73 -10.36
C TYR A 403 -19.30 27.39 -10.37
N MET A 404 -19.40 28.56 -9.74
CA MET A 404 -20.61 29.36 -9.68
C MET A 404 -20.29 30.83 -10.01
N LYS A 405 -21.17 31.49 -10.76
CA LYS A 405 -21.02 32.90 -11.08
C LYS A 405 -22.37 33.57 -11.35
N SER A 406 -22.56 34.79 -10.80
CA SER A 406 -23.73 35.64 -11.06
C SER A 406 -23.31 37.12 -11.10
N PRO A 407 -23.65 37.91 -12.16
CA PRO A 407 -24.08 37.43 -13.47
C PRO A 407 -22.91 36.82 -14.27
N ALA A 408 -23.23 36.03 -15.32
CA ALA A 408 -22.23 35.41 -16.17
C ALA A 408 -22.56 35.61 -17.67
N VAL A 409 -21.54 35.47 -18.53
CA VAL A 409 -21.69 35.43 -19.98
C VAL A 409 -21.20 34.08 -20.44
N LEU A 410 -22.08 33.29 -21.08
CA LEU A 410 -21.74 31.99 -21.64
C LEU A 410 -21.37 32.14 -23.11
N HIS A 411 -20.25 31.52 -23.48
CA HIS A 411 -19.75 31.53 -24.85
C HIS A 411 -19.73 30.13 -25.42
N GLY A 412 -20.41 29.90 -26.52
CA GLY A 412 -20.28 28.72 -27.35
C GLY A 412 -19.59 29.06 -28.68
N ALA A 413 -19.50 28.05 -29.56
CA ALA A 413 -18.85 28.23 -30.86
C ALA A 413 -19.61 29.24 -31.75
N ASP A 414 -20.94 29.31 -31.59
CA ASP A 414 -21.88 30.06 -32.44
C ASP A 414 -22.81 30.98 -31.66
N TYR A 415 -22.65 31.09 -30.33
CA TYR A 415 -23.53 31.91 -29.49
C TYR A 415 -22.78 32.61 -28.36
N THR A 416 -23.39 33.70 -27.88
CA THR A 416 -23.06 34.33 -26.61
C THR A 416 -24.34 34.68 -25.91
N SER A 417 -24.52 34.22 -24.65
CA SER A 417 -25.70 34.41 -23.86
C SER A 417 -25.38 34.99 -22.50
N ASP A 418 -26.06 36.08 -22.15
CA ASP A 418 -26.02 36.61 -20.79
C ASP A 418 -26.99 35.81 -19.93
N VAL A 419 -26.51 35.38 -18.73
CA VAL A 419 -27.31 34.69 -17.73
C VAL A 419 -27.11 35.33 -16.36
N ASP A 420 -28.14 35.30 -15.53
CA ASP A 420 -28.06 35.85 -14.20
C ASP A 420 -27.41 34.87 -13.21
N TYR A 421 -27.59 33.55 -13.43
CA TYR A 421 -27.11 32.49 -12.55
C TYR A 421 -26.45 31.37 -13.35
N TRP A 422 -25.17 31.12 -13.12
CA TRP A 422 -24.41 30.06 -13.73
C TRP A 422 -23.82 29.12 -12.69
N MET A 423 -24.11 27.81 -12.82
CA MET A 423 -23.63 26.75 -11.93
C MET A 423 -23.09 25.58 -12.78
N ALA A 424 -21.77 25.58 -13.00
CA ALA A 424 -21.10 24.54 -13.79
C ALA A 424 -20.85 23.28 -12.96
N TYR A 425 -21.16 22.09 -13.54
CA TYR A 425 -21.00 20.82 -12.88
C TYR A 425 -20.12 19.82 -13.67
N TYR A 426 -20.03 19.95 -14.99
CA TYR A 426 -19.17 19.09 -15.80
C TYR A 426 -18.68 19.80 -17.08
N GLY A 427 -17.35 19.93 -17.25
CA GLY A 427 -16.79 20.61 -18.42
C GLY A 427 -17.45 21.97 -18.66
N ASN A 428 -18.11 22.15 -19.78
CA ASN A 428 -18.89 23.36 -20.11
C ASN A 428 -20.39 23.20 -19.83
N TYR A 429 -20.81 22.14 -19.18
CA TYR A 429 -22.21 21.89 -18.82
C TYR A 429 -22.52 22.46 -17.45
N GLY A 430 -23.69 23.03 -17.31
CA GLY A 430 -24.15 23.63 -16.05
C GLY A 430 -25.65 23.88 -16.04
N LEU A 431 -26.13 24.32 -14.88
CA LEU A 431 -27.49 24.81 -14.65
C LEU A 431 -27.48 26.32 -14.79
N HIS A 432 -28.42 26.92 -15.49
CA HIS A 432 -28.53 28.35 -15.62
C HIS A 432 -29.95 28.81 -16.01
N ASP A 433 -30.31 30.08 -15.74
CA ASP A 433 -31.51 30.71 -16.25
C ASP A 433 -31.47 30.84 -17.78
N ALA A 434 -32.66 30.82 -18.38
CA ALA A 434 -32.82 30.97 -19.81
C ALA A 434 -33.98 31.91 -20.15
N ASN A 435 -33.78 33.20 -19.87
CA ASN A 435 -34.76 34.26 -20.06
C ASN A 435 -35.24 34.46 -21.51
N TRP A 436 -34.58 33.85 -22.47
CA TRP A 436 -34.98 33.83 -23.89
C TRP A 436 -36.02 32.74 -24.19
N ARG A 437 -36.33 31.82 -23.24
CA ARG A 437 -37.35 30.81 -23.38
C ARG A 437 -38.62 31.22 -22.69
N SER A 438 -39.74 31.01 -23.35
CA SER A 438 -41.09 31.22 -22.76
C SER A 438 -41.75 29.95 -22.26
N GLU A 439 -41.19 28.78 -22.64
CA GLU A 439 -41.72 27.46 -22.30
C GLU A 439 -40.58 26.52 -21.89
N PHE A 440 -40.85 25.63 -20.95
CA PHE A 440 -39.97 24.63 -20.45
C PHE A 440 -40.67 23.27 -20.34
N GLY A 441 -39.90 22.19 -20.29
CA GLY A 441 -40.42 20.83 -20.14
C GLY A 441 -40.90 20.20 -21.46
N GLY A 442 -41.52 19.04 -21.33
CA GLY A 442 -42.10 18.30 -22.45
C GLY A 442 -41.05 17.86 -23.48
N ASP A 443 -41.46 17.89 -24.75
CA ASP A 443 -40.68 17.40 -25.89
C ASP A 443 -39.74 18.46 -26.51
N ILE A 444 -39.57 19.62 -25.86
CA ILE A 444 -38.78 20.73 -26.41
C ILE A 444 -37.35 20.27 -26.69
N TYR A 445 -36.74 19.50 -25.79
CA TYR A 445 -35.36 19.01 -25.90
C TYR A 445 -35.10 18.09 -27.12
N LEU A 446 -36.14 17.53 -27.71
CA LEU A 446 -36.02 16.68 -28.89
C LEU A 446 -35.69 17.48 -30.16
N THR A 447 -36.09 18.75 -30.25
CA THR A 447 -35.94 19.57 -31.46
C THR A 447 -35.35 20.96 -31.23
N ASP A 448 -35.52 21.52 -30.03
CA ASP A 448 -35.06 22.85 -29.64
C ASP A 448 -34.39 22.83 -28.24
N GLY A 449 -33.60 21.79 -27.98
CA GLY A 449 -32.81 21.66 -26.76
C GLY A 449 -31.68 22.69 -26.67
N SER A 450 -31.01 22.71 -25.55
CA SER A 450 -29.84 23.55 -25.35
C SER A 450 -28.60 22.95 -26.05
N HIS A 451 -27.43 23.57 -25.84
CA HIS A 451 -26.14 23.02 -26.24
C HIS A 451 -25.54 22.07 -25.15
N GLY A 452 -26.40 21.44 -24.35
CA GLY A 452 -26.02 20.49 -23.30
C GLY A 452 -26.21 20.98 -21.86
N CYS A 453 -26.33 22.29 -21.65
CA CYS A 453 -26.71 22.83 -20.35
C CYS A 453 -28.17 22.55 -20.00
N VAL A 454 -28.50 22.59 -18.72
CA VAL A 454 -29.88 22.55 -18.24
C VAL A 454 -30.40 23.97 -18.10
N ASN A 455 -31.30 24.34 -19.03
CA ASN A 455 -31.99 25.63 -19.04
C ASN A 455 -33.14 25.61 -18.03
N LEU A 456 -33.19 26.61 -17.18
CA LEU A 456 -34.19 26.76 -16.11
C LEU A 456 -34.96 28.04 -16.24
N PRO A 457 -36.21 28.09 -15.74
CA PRO A 457 -36.89 29.34 -15.46
C PRO A 457 -36.08 30.22 -14.51
N ASP A 458 -36.13 31.54 -14.67
CA ASP A 458 -35.32 32.49 -13.89
C ASP A 458 -35.49 32.30 -12.38
N GLU A 459 -36.71 32.15 -11.89
CA GLU A 459 -37.01 31.95 -10.47
C GLU A 459 -36.43 30.62 -9.93
N THR A 460 -36.44 29.58 -10.77
CA THR A 460 -35.85 28.27 -10.45
C THR A 460 -34.34 28.36 -10.33
N ALA A 461 -33.68 28.97 -11.33
CA ALA A 461 -32.24 29.18 -11.33
C ALA A 461 -31.77 30.03 -10.13
N GLU A 462 -32.54 31.11 -9.83
CA GLU A 462 -32.26 31.96 -8.66
C GLU A 462 -32.31 31.17 -7.34
N LEU A 463 -33.36 30.36 -7.15
CA LEU A 463 -33.52 29.59 -5.91
C LEU A 463 -32.42 28.54 -5.77
N ILE A 464 -32.13 27.78 -6.86
CA ILE A 464 -31.04 26.79 -6.83
C ILE A 464 -29.71 27.51 -6.52
N TYR A 465 -29.35 28.60 -7.22
CA TYR A 465 -28.12 29.33 -7.02
C TYR A 465 -27.93 29.84 -5.58
N LYS A 466 -29.02 30.27 -4.91
CA LYS A 466 -28.99 30.75 -3.53
C LYS A 466 -28.86 29.65 -2.49
N THR A 467 -29.24 28.42 -2.84
CA THR A 467 -29.27 27.26 -1.94
C THR A 467 -27.98 26.45 -2.04
N VAL A 468 -27.46 26.24 -3.26
CA VAL A 468 -26.31 25.38 -3.51
C VAL A 468 -24.99 26.10 -3.27
N SER A 469 -23.91 25.30 -3.16
CA SER A 469 -22.53 25.76 -3.08
C SER A 469 -21.63 24.92 -3.97
N ILE A 470 -20.38 25.32 -4.13
CA ILE A 470 -19.36 24.45 -4.75
C ILE A 470 -19.26 23.17 -3.92
N GLY A 471 -19.29 22.02 -4.61
CA GLY A 471 -19.36 20.69 -4.02
C GLY A 471 -20.77 20.10 -4.00
N PHE A 472 -21.84 20.90 -4.15
CA PHE A 472 -23.21 20.41 -4.14
C PHE A 472 -23.48 19.46 -5.33
N LEU A 473 -24.21 18.36 -5.07
CA LEU A 473 -24.41 17.30 -6.05
C LEU A 473 -25.43 17.69 -7.13
N VAL A 474 -25.15 17.21 -8.34
CA VAL A 474 -26.09 17.24 -9.49
C VAL A 474 -26.20 15.82 -10.02
N VAL A 475 -27.41 15.28 -10.04
CA VAL A 475 -27.76 13.95 -10.53
C VAL A 475 -28.56 14.09 -11.81
N THR A 476 -28.06 13.54 -12.90
CA THR A 476 -28.72 13.59 -14.21
C THR A 476 -28.94 12.17 -14.74
N TYR A 477 -30.11 11.89 -15.28
CA TYR A 477 -30.47 10.56 -15.82
C TYR A 477 -31.57 10.65 -16.89
N TYR A 478 -31.67 9.61 -17.75
CA TYR A 478 -32.73 9.42 -18.70
C TYR A 478 -33.77 8.38 -18.28
#